data_b6a4d4f95a7987ead557975ff65ee2a5
#
_entry.id   b6a4d4f95a7987ead557975ff65ee2a5
#
_cell.length_a   1.000
_cell.length_b   1.000
_cell.length_c   1.000
_cell.angle_alpha   90.00
_cell.angle_beta   90.00
_cell.angle_gamma   90.00
#
_symmetry.space_group_name_H-M   'P 1'
#
loop_
_entity.id
_entity.type
_entity.pdbx_description
1 polymer ?
#
loop_
_entity_poly.entity_id
_entity_poly.type
_entity_poly.pdbx_seq_one_letter_code
_entity_poly.pdbx_strand_id
1 'polypeptide(L)'
;MQRIENFKKILLTVILLFTSIFSQNDYPIVLVHGFMGWGPDEMGSYNYWGGKRDMVQEFESQGFEVLVTNVGPISSNWDRAVELYYQIKGGQVDYGKTHSEKFGIVLKPAKKKYLGLYPQWSAKNPIHIIGHSMGGQTARMLDYLLRTAVVDSAG
;
A
#
# COMPACT_ATOMS: atom_id res chain seq x y z
N MET A 1 -6.60 -52.99 -15.47
CA MET A 1 -6.06 -52.41 -14.25
C MET A 1 -5.09 -51.24 -14.55
N GLN A 2 -4.03 -51.43 -15.30
CA GLN A 2 -3.02 -50.40 -15.66
C GLN A 2 -3.60 -49.11 -16.30
N ARG A 3 -4.61 -49.23 -17.14
CA ARG A 3 -5.23 -48.12 -17.86
C ARG A 3 -6.00 -47.16 -16.90
N ILE A 4 -6.63 -47.74 -15.87
CA ILE A 4 -7.37 -46.96 -14.83
C ILE A 4 -6.34 -46.22 -13.93
N GLU A 5 -5.24 -46.85 -13.58
CA GLU A 5 -4.18 -46.22 -12.80
C GLU A 5 -3.50 -45.06 -13.55
N ASN A 6 -3.25 -45.22 -14.84
CA ASN A 6 -2.68 -44.16 -15.67
C ASN A 6 -3.67 -42.97 -15.80
N PHE A 7 -4.98 -43.25 -15.95
CA PHE A 7 -6.01 -42.21 -15.98
C PHE A 7 -6.08 -41.43 -14.67
N LYS A 8 -6.04 -42.12 -13.51
CA LYS A 8 -6.02 -41.45 -12.19
C LYS A 8 -4.78 -40.57 -12.02
N LYS A 9 -3.59 -41.02 -12.45
CA LYS A 9 -2.36 -40.22 -12.40
C LYS A 9 -2.45 -38.97 -13.26
N ILE A 10 -2.95 -39.09 -14.49
CA ILE A 10 -3.14 -37.95 -15.40
C ILE A 10 -4.16 -36.97 -14.80
N LEU A 11 -5.29 -37.43 -14.28
CA LEU A 11 -6.32 -36.61 -13.65
C LEU A 11 -5.75 -35.85 -12.44
N LEU A 12 -4.99 -36.54 -11.56
CA LEU A 12 -4.37 -35.94 -10.40
C LEU A 12 -3.34 -34.87 -10.81
N THR A 13 -2.54 -35.13 -11.84
CA THR A 13 -1.56 -34.16 -12.37
C THR A 13 -2.26 -32.94 -12.93
N VAL A 14 -3.33 -33.13 -13.68
CA VAL A 14 -4.15 -32.02 -14.22
C VAL A 14 -4.77 -31.19 -13.09
N ILE A 15 -5.34 -31.84 -12.06
CA ILE A 15 -5.89 -31.13 -10.89
C ILE A 15 -4.79 -30.34 -10.16
N LEU A 16 -3.61 -30.92 -9.95
CA LEU A 16 -2.48 -30.24 -9.31
C LEU A 16 -1.97 -29.04 -10.14
N LEU A 17 -1.95 -29.15 -11.48
CA LEU A 17 -1.62 -28.03 -12.35
C LEU A 17 -2.66 -26.92 -12.29
N PHE A 18 -3.94 -27.25 -12.21
CA PHE A 18 -5.00 -26.23 -12.07
C PHE A 18 -4.98 -25.53 -10.71
N THR A 19 -4.65 -26.22 -9.62
CA THR A 19 -4.56 -25.58 -8.29
C THR A 19 -3.38 -24.61 -8.19
N SER A 20 -2.32 -24.80 -8.96
CA SER A 20 -1.16 -23.88 -9.02
C SER A 20 -1.49 -22.55 -9.69
N ILE A 21 -2.50 -22.51 -10.55
CA ILE A 21 -2.92 -21.30 -11.28
C ILE A 21 -3.72 -20.34 -10.38
N PHE A 22 -4.32 -20.83 -9.29
CA PHE A 22 -5.14 -20.05 -8.36
C PHE A 22 -4.40 -19.56 -7.10
N SER A 23 -3.07 -19.69 -7.06
CA SER A 23 -2.25 -19.26 -5.92
C SER A 23 -1.73 -17.82 -6.05
N GLN A 24 -2.17 -17.07 -7.04
CA GLN A 24 -1.81 -15.66 -7.17
C GLN A 24 -2.67 -14.85 -6.20
N ASN A 25 -2.04 -14.08 -5.30
CA ASN A 25 -2.78 -13.14 -4.49
C ASN A 25 -2.93 -11.83 -5.29
N ASP A 26 -4.16 -11.36 -5.40
CA ASP A 26 -4.53 -10.15 -6.14
C ASP A 26 -4.68 -8.95 -5.20
N TYR A 27 -3.85 -8.90 -4.13
CA TYR A 27 -3.90 -7.77 -3.19
C TYR A 27 -3.42 -6.49 -3.85
N PRO A 28 -4.11 -5.35 -3.60
CA PRO A 28 -3.71 -4.07 -4.16
C PRO A 28 -2.26 -3.70 -3.82
N ILE A 29 -1.58 -3.07 -4.77
CA ILE A 29 -0.21 -2.59 -4.64
C ILE A 29 -0.24 -1.10 -4.34
N VAL A 30 0.20 -0.71 -3.14
CA VAL A 30 0.32 0.67 -2.72
C VAL A 30 1.74 1.16 -3.01
N LEU A 31 1.87 2.20 -3.82
CA LEU A 31 3.13 2.82 -4.19
C LEU A 31 3.41 4.05 -3.33
N VAL A 32 4.58 4.08 -2.67
CA VAL A 32 4.99 5.17 -1.77
C VAL A 32 6.29 5.81 -2.27
N HIS A 33 6.21 7.05 -2.75
CA HIS A 33 7.35 7.78 -3.28
C HIS A 33 8.39 8.12 -2.20
N GLY A 34 9.60 8.50 -2.63
CA GLY A 34 10.72 8.88 -1.75
C GLY A 34 10.73 10.36 -1.37
N PHE A 35 11.90 10.80 -0.90
CA PHE A 35 12.17 12.21 -0.61
C PHE A 35 12.03 13.06 -1.87
N MET A 36 11.41 14.24 -1.75
CA MET A 36 11.11 15.14 -2.88
C MET A 36 10.29 14.48 -4.00
N GLY A 37 9.60 13.35 -3.69
CA GLY A 37 8.70 12.71 -4.64
C GLY A 37 7.34 13.41 -4.70
N TRP A 38 6.51 12.98 -5.64
CA TRP A 38 5.21 13.57 -5.94
C TRP A 38 4.17 12.49 -6.25
N GLY A 39 2.92 12.88 -6.13
CA GLY A 39 1.77 12.05 -6.49
C GLY A 39 1.35 12.22 -7.95
N PRO A 40 0.28 11.55 -8.36
CA PRO A 40 -0.33 11.74 -9.67
C PRO A 40 -0.65 13.23 -9.93
N ASP A 41 -0.49 13.67 -11.17
CA ASP A 41 -0.86 15.00 -11.67
C ASP A 41 -0.09 16.21 -11.10
N GLU A 42 0.87 16.02 -10.19
CA GLU A 42 1.64 17.13 -9.61
C GLU A 42 2.75 17.65 -10.53
N MET A 43 3.28 16.78 -11.41
CA MET A 43 4.34 17.12 -12.37
C MET A 43 3.87 16.95 -13.84
N GLY A 44 2.59 17.20 -14.11
CA GLY A 44 1.98 17.06 -15.42
C GLY A 44 2.10 15.64 -15.95
N SER A 45 2.64 15.45 -17.15
CA SER A 45 2.81 14.13 -17.77
C SER A 45 4.06 13.36 -17.32
N TYR A 46 4.81 13.87 -16.34
CA TYR A 46 6.01 13.20 -15.84
C TYR A 46 5.71 12.46 -14.55
N ASN A 47 5.52 11.15 -14.65
CA ASN A 47 5.14 10.29 -13.53
C ASN A 47 6.33 10.06 -12.59
N TYR A 48 6.10 10.03 -11.27
CA TYR A 48 7.12 9.57 -10.33
C TYR A 48 7.51 8.10 -10.62
N TRP A 49 6.52 7.28 -10.93
CA TRP A 49 6.68 5.88 -11.26
C TRP A 49 6.78 5.68 -12.78
N GLY A 50 8.03 5.67 -13.28
CA GLY A 50 8.33 5.42 -14.69
C GLY A 50 8.73 6.64 -15.52
N GLY A 51 8.66 7.85 -14.99
CA GLY A 51 9.03 9.07 -15.72
C GLY A 51 8.09 9.35 -16.90
N LYS A 52 8.58 9.20 -18.11
CA LYS A 52 7.76 9.34 -19.34
C LYS A 52 6.90 8.11 -19.64
N ARG A 53 7.26 6.96 -19.08
CA ARG A 53 6.40 5.75 -19.11
C ARG A 53 5.43 5.84 -17.94
N ASP A 54 4.25 5.27 -18.13
CA ASP A 54 3.28 5.11 -17.05
C ASP A 54 3.35 3.67 -16.53
N MET A 55 4.20 3.45 -15.53
CA MET A 55 4.32 2.13 -14.90
C MET A 55 3.04 1.69 -14.20
N VAL A 56 2.24 2.64 -13.69
CA VAL A 56 0.97 2.34 -13.05
C VAL A 56 0.03 1.73 -14.06
N GLN A 57 -0.17 2.41 -15.19
CA GLN A 57 -1.00 1.91 -16.28
C GLN A 57 -0.50 0.57 -16.83
N GLU A 58 0.83 0.37 -16.90
CA GLU A 58 1.40 -0.92 -17.34
C GLU A 58 1.03 -2.07 -16.39
N PHE A 59 1.09 -1.87 -15.08
CA PHE A 59 0.66 -2.89 -14.10
C PHE A 59 -0.85 -3.10 -14.13
N GLU A 60 -1.64 -2.05 -14.23
CA GLU A 60 -3.10 -2.14 -14.32
C GLU A 60 -3.53 -2.91 -15.59
N SER A 61 -2.82 -2.71 -16.70
CA SER A 61 -3.07 -3.46 -17.95
C SER A 61 -2.79 -4.97 -17.82
N GLN A 62 -2.01 -5.36 -16.81
CA GLN A 62 -1.72 -6.75 -16.47
C GLN A 62 -2.67 -7.32 -15.40
N GLY A 63 -3.66 -6.52 -14.96
CA GLY A 63 -4.69 -6.91 -14.01
C GLY A 63 -4.36 -6.63 -12.54
N PHE A 64 -3.27 -5.89 -12.24
CA PHE A 64 -2.97 -5.48 -10.86
C PHE A 64 -3.75 -4.22 -10.50
N GLU A 65 -4.31 -4.18 -9.29
CA GLU A 65 -4.84 -2.95 -8.70
C GLU A 65 -3.67 -2.14 -8.11
N VAL A 66 -3.43 -0.92 -8.60
CA VAL A 66 -2.31 -0.07 -8.17
C VAL A 66 -2.82 1.23 -7.55
N LEU A 67 -2.41 1.49 -6.33
CA LEU A 67 -2.82 2.65 -5.53
C LEU A 67 -1.61 3.56 -5.32
N VAL A 68 -1.59 4.72 -5.96
CA VAL A 68 -0.49 5.68 -5.83
C VAL A 68 -0.80 6.66 -4.71
N THR A 69 0.10 6.77 -3.74
CA THR A 69 -0.03 7.69 -2.62
C THR A 69 0.83 8.94 -2.81
N ASN A 70 0.38 10.04 -2.21
CA ASN A 70 1.06 11.33 -2.23
C ASN A 70 1.25 11.84 -0.79
N VAL A 71 2.29 11.36 -0.12
CA VAL A 71 2.64 11.78 1.23
C VAL A 71 3.58 12.99 1.20
N GLY A 72 3.72 13.72 2.31
CA GLY A 72 4.56 14.92 2.36
C GLY A 72 5.98 14.67 1.82
N PRO A 73 6.44 15.42 0.78
CA PRO A 73 7.69 15.13 0.08
C PRO A 73 8.94 15.35 0.94
N ILE A 74 8.86 16.24 1.93
CA ILE A 74 9.95 16.60 2.86
C ILE A 74 9.58 16.38 4.33
N SER A 75 8.43 15.77 4.60
CA SER A 75 7.96 15.49 5.96
C SER A 75 8.76 14.35 6.62
N SER A 76 8.69 14.27 7.94
CA SER A 76 9.30 13.18 8.69
C SER A 76 8.70 11.82 8.29
N ASN A 77 9.43 10.72 8.56
CA ASN A 77 8.87 9.37 8.32
C ASN A 77 7.62 9.10 9.15
N TRP A 78 7.50 9.68 10.35
CA TRP A 78 6.31 9.60 11.17
C TRP A 78 5.11 10.26 10.47
N ASP A 79 5.26 11.54 10.09
CA ASP A 79 4.17 12.28 9.44
C ASP A 79 3.73 11.61 8.14
N ARG A 80 4.71 11.18 7.32
CA ARG A 80 4.45 10.45 6.09
C ARG A 80 3.73 9.13 6.32
N ALA A 81 4.07 8.39 7.37
CA ALA A 81 3.40 7.12 7.70
C ALA A 81 1.95 7.35 8.16
N VAL A 82 1.71 8.39 8.96
CA VAL A 82 0.35 8.80 9.36
C VAL A 82 -0.46 9.21 8.14
N GLU A 83 0.10 10.05 7.25
CA GLU A 83 -0.57 10.43 6.00
C GLU A 83 -0.87 9.23 5.11
N LEU A 84 0.10 8.31 4.97
CA LEU A 84 -0.06 7.07 4.22
C LEU A 84 -1.25 6.24 4.75
N TYR A 85 -1.34 6.08 6.07
CA TYR A 85 -2.47 5.40 6.69
C TYR A 85 -3.80 6.01 6.28
N TYR A 86 -3.95 7.33 6.43
CA TYR A 86 -5.21 8.01 6.10
C TYR A 86 -5.49 8.07 4.60
N GLN A 87 -4.46 8.10 3.75
CA GLN A 87 -4.68 7.97 2.30
C GLN A 87 -5.23 6.59 1.92
N ILE A 88 -4.77 5.53 2.57
CA ILE A 88 -5.28 4.17 2.32
C ILE A 88 -6.66 3.98 2.94
N LYS A 89 -6.81 4.27 4.23
CA LYS A 89 -8.04 4.01 5.01
C LYS A 89 -9.14 5.03 4.82
N GLY A 90 -8.77 6.25 4.52
CA GLY A 90 -9.67 7.42 4.56
C GLY A 90 -9.70 8.08 5.94
N GLY A 91 -10.31 9.25 5.99
CA GLY A 91 -10.49 10.04 7.20
C GLY A 91 -9.65 11.31 7.24
N GLN A 92 -9.70 12.01 8.38
CA GLN A 92 -8.94 13.21 8.67
C GLN A 92 -7.59 12.83 9.28
N VAL A 93 -6.49 13.29 8.67
CA VAL A 93 -5.15 13.08 9.25
C VAL A 93 -5.10 13.61 10.67
N ASP A 94 -4.62 12.79 11.58
CA ASP A 94 -4.35 13.10 12.98
C ASP A 94 -2.93 12.61 13.32
N TYR A 95 -2.01 13.53 13.50
CA TYR A 95 -0.61 13.20 13.80
C TYR A 95 -0.35 12.74 15.24
N GLY A 96 -1.39 12.78 16.08
CA GLY A 96 -1.32 12.47 17.50
C GLY A 96 -0.88 13.68 18.33
N LYS A 97 -1.52 13.86 19.49
CA LYS A 97 -1.32 15.03 20.36
C LYS A 97 0.13 15.18 20.80
N THR A 98 0.71 14.14 21.37
CA THR A 98 2.10 14.15 21.88
C THR A 98 3.10 14.49 20.80
N HIS A 99 2.94 13.93 19.58
CA HIS A 99 3.82 14.21 18.47
C HIS A 99 3.67 15.66 17.98
N SER A 100 2.44 16.14 17.85
CA SER A 100 2.15 17.51 17.39
C SER A 100 2.67 18.56 18.34
N GLU A 101 2.49 18.38 19.64
CA GLU A 101 3.02 19.28 20.67
C GLU A 101 4.56 19.28 20.71
N LYS A 102 5.19 18.11 20.59
CA LYS A 102 6.65 17.97 20.62
C LYS A 102 7.34 18.66 19.44
N PHE A 103 6.73 18.60 18.26
CA PHE A 103 7.35 19.12 17.03
C PHE A 103 6.71 20.40 16.49
N GLY A 104 5.74 20.99 17.20
CA GLY A 104 5.09 22.24 16.83
C GLY A 104 4.31 22.16 15.53
N ILE A 105 3.74 21.00 15.21
CA ILE A 105 2.94 20.81 13.99
C ILE A 105 1.44 20.82 14.28
N VAL A 106 0.63 21.10 13.26
CA VAL A 106 -0.83 21.10 13.38
C VAL A 106 -1.33 19.68 13.57
N LEU A 107 -2.04 19.42 14.67
CA LEU A 107 -2.57 18.10 15.02
C LEU A 107 -3.41 17.48 13.89
N LYS A 108 -4.36 18.24 13.37
CA LYS A 108 -5.31 17.82 12.32
C LYS A 108 -5.35 18.85 11.20
N PRO A 109 -4.45 18.80 10.21
CA PRO A 109 -4.45 19.77 9.11
C PRO A 109 -5.74 19.66 8.28
N ALA A 110 -6.52 20.76 8.20
CA ALA A 110 -7.84 20.75 7.55
C ALA A 110 -7.84 20.27 6.09
N LYS A 111 -6.74 20.52 5.36
CA LYS A 111 -6.59 20.11 3.96
C LYS A 111 -6.22 18.64 3.77
N LYS A 112 -5.87 17.91 4.85
CA LYS A 112 -5.45 16.50 4.77
C LYS A 112 -6.58 15.58 5.23
N LYS A 113 -7.67 15.56 4.45
CA LYS A 113 -8.82 14.66 4.61
C LYS A 113 -8.99 13.84 3.35
N TYR A 114 -9.02 12.52 3.48
CA TYR A 114 -9.01 11.58 2.38
C TYR A 114 -10.27 10.71 2.39
N LEU A 115 -10.74 10.32 1.21
CA LEU A 115 -11.84 9.34 1.05
C LEU A 115 -11.38 7.92 1.36
N GLY A 116 -10.09 7.66 1.19
CA GLY A 116 -9.48 6.33 1.27
C GLY A 116 -9.34 5.68 -0.10
N LEU A 117 -8.11 5.31 -0.44
CA LEU A 117 -7.83 4.55 -1.66
C LEU A 117 -8.28 3.09 -1.53
N TYR A 118 -8.21 2.54 -0.31
CA TYR A 118 -8.63 1.17 0.00
C TYR A 118 -9.20 1.10 1.44
N PRO A 119 -10.41 1.64 1.69
CA PRO A 119 -11.01 1.72 3.03
C PRO A 119 -11.20 0.37 3.73
N GLN A 120 -11.36 -0.71 2.96
CA GLN A 120 -11.50 -2.08 3.46
C GLN A 120 -10.19 -2.71 3.95
N TRP A 121 -9.05 -2.03 3.80
CA TRP A 121 -7.75 -2.52 4.27
C TRP A 121 -7.81 -3.03 5.72
N SER A 122 -7.42 -4.26 5.91
CA SER A 122 -7.47 -4.95 7.20
C SER A 122 -6.67 -6.26 7.12
N ALA A 123 -6.57 -7.01 8.21
CA ALA A 123 -5.96 -8.35 8.20
C ALA A 123 -6.66 -9.33 7.23
N LYS A 124 -7.94 -9.11 6.91
CA LYS A 124 -8.69 -9.92 5.93
C LYS A 124 -8.55 -9.41 4.50
N ASN A 125 -8.23 -8.16 4.33
CA ASN A 125 -8.03 -7.49 3.04
C ASN A 125 -6.67 -6.81 3.04
N PRO A 126 -5.56 -7.59 2.97
CA PRO A 126 -4.22 -7.03 3.03
C PRO A 126 -3.85 -6.29 1.74
N ILE A 127 -2.74 -5.58 1.79
CA ILE A 127 -2.15 -4.84 0.67
C ILE A 127 -0.66 -5.18 0.56
N HIS A 128 -0.10 -4.98 -0.63
CA HIS A 128 1.34 -4.88 -0.81
C HIS A 128 1.75 -3.41 -0.73
N ILE A 129 2.88 -3.11 -0.10
CA ILE A 129 3.44 -1.76 -0.11
C ILE A 129 4.82 -1.80 -0.78
N ILE A 130 4.98 -1.01 -1.82
CA ILE A 130 6.25 -0.80 -2.51
C ILE A 130 6.69 0.64 -2.27
N GLY A 131 7.78 0.81 -1.51
CA GLY A 131 8.37 2.11 -1.22
C GLY A 131 9.67 2.32 -1.98
N HIS A 132 9.78 3.42 -2.73
CA HIS A 132 11.04 3.85 -3.31
C HIS A 132 11.80 4.76 -2.35
N SER A 133 13.10 4.51 -2.14
CA SER A 133 13.97 5.37 -1.32
C SER A 133 13.39 5.59 0.09
N MET A 134 13.13 6.84 0.50
CA MET A 134 12.47 7.19 1.78
C MET A 134 11.08 6.56 1.93
N GLY A 135 10.40 6.22 0.82
CA GLY A 135 9.12 5.49 0.86
C GLY A 135 9.21 4.14 1.56
N GLY A 136 10.34 3.44 1.43
CA GLY A 136 10.60 2.20 2.19
C GLY A 136 10.69 2.43 3.70
N GLN A 137 11.30 3.54 4.13
CA GLN A 137 11.34 3.93 5.56
C GLN A 137 9.94 4.35 6.06
N THR A 138 9.17 5.03 5.22
CA THR A 138 7.78 5.39 5.50
C THR A 138 6.92 4.14 5.72
N ALA A 139 7.05 3.12 4.86
CA ALA A 139 6.34 1.84 4.99
C ALA A 139 6.70 1.11 6.30
N ARG A 140 7.99 1.09 6.67
CA ARG A 140 8.45 0.51 7.95
C ARG A 140 7.92 1.27 9.16
N MET A 141 7.86 2.60 9.08
CA MET A 141 7.28 3.43 10.14
C MET A 141 5.78 3.16 10.28
N LEU A 142 5.06 3.00 9.17
CA LEU A 142 3.65 2.62 9.21
C LEU A 142 3.43 1.27 9.90
N ASP A 143 4.22 0.24 9.56
CA ASP A 143 4.16 -1.06 10.23
C ASP A 143 4.42 -0.94 11.73
N TYR A 144 5.43 -0.15 12.14
CA TYR A 144 5.71 0.14 13.54
C TYR A 144 4.53 0.79 14.25
N LEU A 145 3.94 1.83 13.67
CA LEU A 145 2.80 2.55 14.26
C LEU A 145 1.56 1.65 14.39
N LEU A 146 1.29 0.82 13.39
CA LEU A 146 0.17 -0.13 13.45
C LEU A 146 0.32 -1.16 14.57
N ARG A 147 1.55 -1.61 14.83
CA ARG A 147 1.83 -2.57 15.91
C ARG A 147 1.77 -1.92 17.29
N THR A 148 2.21 -0.67 17.43
CA THR A 148 2.27 0.04 18.71
C THR A 148 0.94 0.70 19.08
N ALA A 149 0.15 1.19 18.12
CA ALA A 149 -1.16 1.78 18.38
C ALA A 149 -2.17 0.78 19.00
N VAL A 150 -1.96 -0.53 18.79
CA VAL A 150 -2.76 -1.58 19.46
C VAL A 150 -2.50 -1.64 20.95
N VAL A 151 -1.32 -1.22 21.40
CA VAL A 151 -0.94 -1.21 22.83
C VAL A 151 -1.56 0.00 23.54
N ASP A 152 -1.61 1.16 22.88
CA ASP A 152 -2.14 2.40 23.46
C ASP A 152 -3.68 2.44 23.50
N SER A 153 -4.36 1.66 22.65
CA SER A 153 -5.83 1.55 22.66
C SER A 153 -6.36 0.50 23.64
N ALA A 154 -5.48 -0.26 24.29
CA ALA A 154 -5.81 -1.31 25.26
C ALA A 154 -5.48 -0.91 26.72
N GLY A 155 -5.03 0.34 26.94
CA GLY A 155 -4.69 0.92 28.23
C GLY A 155 -5.70 1.94 28.75
#